data_bf284f600e6cb2eb206b1195bb90c590
#
_entry.id   bf284f600e6cb2eb206b1195bb90c590
#
_cell.length_a   1.000
_cell.length_b   1.000
_cell.length_c   1.000
_cell.angle_alpha   90.00
_cell.angle_beta   90.00
_cell.angle_gamma   90.00
#
_symmetry.space_group_name_H-M   'P 1'
#
loop_
_entity.id
_entity.type
_entity.pdbx_description
1 polymer ?
#
loop_
_entity_poly.entity_id
_entity_poly.type
_entity_poly.pdbx_seq_one_letter_code
_entity_poly.pdbx_strand_id
1 'polypeptide(L)'
;MASSTVLVCGLTGTGAELAKNVILAGVKAVTLYDPTPVTHCNLGGNPYARIADVGKPRADCCAPRLAELNPYVTVSVMKNGSSGEAMGSLHSCDVDEWSARVRGYRCVAICDAVSDDELKAIDDACRRENVCLVACESRGVCTSLFCDFGDDWTVTDADGEPGAACLVASITQTNPALITVVDEQRHGLEVGDIVSLTSCVGCDSLNDRELKVLRVCSPYSYEVDADASSTTPYVSSGYAQHKKGGKVIQHKPYGSAFDDDSFLRCDFAKFERPPTLHNAFTALRKWRSSNGGAFPAEKDVDAVVALFEKTSEDKSEDVCRSLALTSAGDLSPMAAFLGGVAGQEVLKACTGKFAPVRASVLSHRRRTGSS
;
A
#
# COMPACT_ATOMS: atom_id res chain seq x y z
N MET A 1 14.03 1.27 3.43
CA MET A 1 13.68 -0.11 3.85
C MET A 1 14.46 -0.57 5.08
N ALA A 2 15.78 -0.58 5.07
CA ALA A 2 16.62 -1.08 6.18
C ALA A 2 16.42 -0.40 7.56
N SER A 3 15.70 0.71 7.64
CA SER A 3 15.31 1.40 8.88
C SER A 3 13.86 1.18 9.27
N SER A 4 13.03 0.60 8.40
CA SER A 4 11.59 0.50 8.57
C SER A 4 11.20 -0.73 9.38
N THR A 5 10.27 -0.55 10.30
CA THR A 5 9.65 -1.60 11.10
C THR A 5 8.19 -1.75 10.68
N VAL A 6 7.71 -2.98 10.56
CA VAL A 6 6.36 -3.30 10.10
C VAL A 6 5.66 -4.16 11.15
N LEU A 7 4.42 -3.84 11.45
CA LEU A 7 3.53 -4.68 12.26
C LEU A 7 2.54 -5.41 11.33
N VAL A 8 2.45 -6.72 11.45
CA VAL A 8 1.48 -7.53 10.71
C VAL A 8 0.51 -8.17 11.71
N CYS A 9 -0.76 -7.78 11.60
CA CYS A 9 -1.85 -8.25 12.43
C CYS A 9 -2.74 -9.24 11.64
N GLY A 10 -2.91 -10.45 12.17
CA GLY A 10 -3.64 -11.52 11.51
C GLY A 10 -2.75 -12.36 10.58
N LEU A 11 -2.45 -13.59 11.01
CA LEU A 11 -1.66 -14.57 10.25
C LEU A 11 -2.58 -15.61 9.60
N THR A 12 -3.60 -15.10 8.87
CA THR A 12 -4.33 -15.89 7.87
C THR A 12 -3.39 -16.23 6.71
N GLY A 13 -3.84 -16.97 5.72
CA GLY A 13 -3.03 -17.21 4.51
C GLY A 13 -2.48 -15.92 3.91
N THR A 14 -3.31 -14.88 3.79
CA THR A 14 -2.93 -13.56 3.25
C THR A 14 -1.87 -12.87 4.13
N GLY A 15 -2.05 -12.87 5.47
CA GLY A 15 -1.09 -12.23 6.37
C GLY A 15 0.26 -12.95 6.40
N ALA A 16 0.25 -14.28 6.30
CA ALA A 16 1.46 -15.08 6.22
C ALA A 16 2.24 -14.82 4.92
N GLU A 17 1.54 -14.72 3.78
CA GLU A 17 2.12 -14.39 2.48
C GLU A 17 2.64 -12.93 2.43
N LEU A 18 1.89 -11.97 3.00
CA LEU A 18 2.35 -10.60 3.15
C LEU A 18 3.63 -10.52 3.99
N ALA A 19 3.64 -11.15 5.17
CA ALA A 19 4.80 -11.17 6.05
C ALA A 19 6.02 -11.77 5.36
N LYS A 20 5.86 -12.88 4.62
CA LYS A 20 6.91 -13.48 3.78
C LYS A 20 7.50 -12.45 2.81
N ASN A 21 6.65 -11.78 2.03
CA ASN A 21 7.11 -10.83 1.00
C ASN A 21 7.87 -9.65 1.62
N VAL A 22 7.38 -9.11 2.75
CA VAL A 22 8.03 -7.99 3.47
C VAL A 22 9.36 -8.41 4.08
N ILE A 23 9.46 -9.61 4.65
CA ILE A 23 10.71 -10.17 5.19
C ILE A 23 11.74 -10.38 4.08
N LEU A 24 11.34 -11.00 2.96
CA LEU A 24 12.23 -11.22 1.82
C LEU A 24 12.71 -9.92 1.18
N ALA A 25 11.91 -8.86 1.22
CA ALA A 25 12.31 -7.54 0.75
C ALA A 25 13.37 -6.83 1.64
N GLY A 26 13.63 -7.32 2.84
CA GLY A 26 14.71 -6.84 3.69
C GLY A 26 14.40 -5.54 4.44
N VAL A 27 13.24 -5.45 5.10
CA VAL A 27 12.95 -4.40 6.09
C VAL A 27 13.80 -4.61 7.35
N LYS A 28 13.87 -3.61 8.24
CA LYS A 28 14.63 -3.74 9.50
C LYS A 28 14.05 -4.84 10.40
N ALA A 29 12.75 -4.83 10.60
CA ALA A 29 12.08 -5.79 11.47
C ALA A 29 10.60 -5.94 11.11
N VAL A 30 10.07 -7.14 11.36
CA VAL A 30 8.65 -7.46 11.26
C VAL A 30 8.17 -7.99 12.62
N THR A 31 7.16 -7.34 13.17
CA THR A 31 6.47 -7.81 14.36
C THR A 31 5.16 -8.46 13.94
N LEU A 32 4.90 -9.66 14.43
CA LEU A 32 3.70 -10.43 14.13
C LEU A 32 2.75 -10.37 15.33
N TYR A 33 1.47 -10.15 15.07
CA TYR A 33 0.43 -10.18 16.09
C TYR A 33 -0.76 -11.00 15.62
N ASP A 34 -0.96 -12.15 16.21
CA ASP A 34 -2.14 -12.99 16.02
C ASP A 34 -2.26 -14.02 17.16
N PRO A 35 -3.05 -13.73 18.18
CA PRO A 35 -3.28 -14.64 19.29
C PRO A 35 -4.25 -15.77 18.97
N THR A 36 -4.91 -15.74 17.80
CA THR A 36 -5.92 -16.73 17.41
C THR A 36 -5.28 -18.11 17.23
N PRO A 37 -5.87 -19.17 17.78
CA PRO A 37 -5.35 -20.51 17.60
C PRO A 37 -5.39 -20.99 16.15
N VAL A 38 -4.37 -21.72 15.73
CA VAL A 38 -4.36 -22.45 14.46
C VAL A 38 -5.49 -23.49 14.48
N THR A 39 -6.29 -23.50 13.44
CA THR A 39 -7.34 -24.51 13.20
C THR A 39 -6.98 -25.37 11.99
N HIS A 40 -7.67 -26.49 11.81
CA HIS A 40 -7.49 -27.34 10.62
C HIS A 40 -7.76 -26.59 9.31
N CYS A 41 -8.72 -25.63 9.32
CA CYS A 41 -9.00 -24.80 8.16
C CYS A 41 -7.84 -23.92 7.74
N ASN A 42 -7.01 -23.46 8.69
CA ASN A 42 -5.84 -22.62 8.39
C ASN A 42 -4.73 -23.37 7.63
N LEU A 43 -4.67 -24.71 7.76
CA LEU A 43 -3.60 -25.52 7.16
C LEU A 43 -3.64 -25.48 5.61
N GLY A 44 -4.80 -25.21 5.02
CA GLY A 44 -4.94 -25.09 3.57
C GLY A 44 -4.52 -23.73 3.01
N GLY A 45 -4.66 -22.66 3.79
CA GLY A 45 -4.39 -21.28 3.38
C GLY A 45 -3.02 -20.76 3.80
N ASN A 46 -2.57 -21.14 5.01
CA ASN A 46 -1.32 -20.64 5.60
C ASN A 46 -0.17 -21.66 5.44
N PRO A 47 0.85 -21.36 4.59
CA PRO A 47 1.96 -22.29 4.33
C PRO A 47 2.91 -22.47 5.52
N TYR A 48 2.83 -21.62 6.52
CA TYR A 48 3.68 -21.67 7.72
C TYR A 48 3.01 -22.35 8.93
N ALA A 49 1.73 -22.74 8.82
CA ALA A 49 1.04 -23.54 9.82
C ALA A 49 1.16 -25.04 9.51
N ARG A 50 1.31 -25.87 10.53
CA ARG A 50 1.41 -27.32 10.42
C ARG A 50 0.38 -28.00 11.34
N ILE A 51 0.07 -29.25 11.05
CA ILE A 51 -0.88 -30.03 11.86
C ILE A 51 -0.50 -30.08 13.37
N ALA A 52 0.78 -30.11 13.68
CA ALA A 52 1.30 -30.09 15.07
C ALA A 52 1.11 -28.73 15.77
N ASP A 53 0.70 -27.70 15.04
CA ASP A 53 0.48 -26.36 15.56
C ASP A 53 -0.98 -26.09 15.91
N VAL A 54 -1.89 -27.00 15.56
CA VAL A 54 -3.33 -26.85 15.84
C VAL A 54 -3.55 -26.62 17.34
N GLY A 55 -4.29 -25.56 17.66
CA GLY A 55 -4.56 -25.11 19.03
C GLY A 55 -3.56 -24.11 19.61
N LYS A 56 -2.42 -23.84 18.95
CA LYS A 56 -1.44 -22.83 19.36
C LYS A 56 -1.69 -21.49 18.66
N PRO A 57 -1.28 -20.33 19.24
CA PRO A 57 -1.40 -19.03 18.57
C PRO A 57 -0.71 -19.01 17.20
N ARG A 58 -1.37 -18.46 16.19
CA ARG A 58 -0.86 -18.42 14.81
C ARG A 58 0.48 -17.69 14.72
N ALA A 59 0.63 -16.55 15.41
CA ALA A 59 1.88 -15.79 15.37
C ALA A 59 3.06 -16.60 15.95
N ASP A 60 2.87 -17.28 17.06
CA ASP A 60 3.93 -18.09 17.70
C ASP A 60 4.40 -19.25 16.80
N CYS A 61 3.46 -19.84 16.06
CA CYS A 61 3.75 -20.95 15.15
C CYS A 61 4.44 -20.51 13.87
N CYS A 62 4.05 -19.34 13.31
CA CYS A 62 4.56 -18.84 12.04
C CYS A 62 5.92 -18.14 12.20
N ALA A 63 6.14 -17.41 13.29
CA ALA A 63 7.32 -16.56 13.48
C ALA A 63 8.66 -17.28 13.29
N PRO A 64 8.91 -18.48 13.86
CA PRO A 64 10.20 -19.16 13.67
C PRO A 64 10.48 -19.48 12.20
N ARG A 65 9.45 -19.94 11.47
CA ARG A 65 9.57 -20.33 10.06
C ARG A 65 9.70 -19.14 9.12
N LEU A 66 9.05 -18.02 9.47
CA LEU A 66 9.19 -16.76 8.74
C LEU A 66 10.58 -16.16 8.98
N ALA A 67 11.15 -16.27 10.16
CA ALA A 67 12.50 -15.80 10.47
C ALA A 67 13.59 -16.52 9.67
N GLU A 68 13.38 -17.79 9.30
CA GLU A 68 14.32 -18.56 8.48
C GLU A 68 14.46 -18.00 7.03
N LEU A 69 13.49 -17.23 6.56
CA LEU A 69 13.49 -16.71 5.18
C LEU A 69 14.58 -15.67 4.92
N ASN A 70 14.88 -14.85 5.95
CA ASN A 70 15.89 -13.81 5.84
C ASN A 70 16.52 -13.52 7.20
N PRO A 71 17.77 -13.99 7.44
CA PRO A 71 18.44 -13.82 8.73
C PRO A 71 18.81 -12.36 9.06
N TYR A 72 18.74 -11.45 8.08
CA TYR A 72 19.01 -10.03 8.30
C TYR A 72 17.79 -9.24 8.79
N VAL A 73 16.61 -9.84 8.79
CA VAL A 73 15.37 -9.22 9.27
C VAL A 73 15.01 -9.78 10.64
N THR A 74 14.83 -8.90 11.61
CA THR A 74 14.37 -9.32 12.92
C THR A 74 12.88 -9.64 12.88
N VAL A 75 12.50 -10.89 13.09
CA VAL A 75 11.11 -11.32 13.21
C VAL A 75 10.79 -11.59 14.67
N SER A 76 9.74 -10.93 15.17
CA SER A 76 9.31 -11.06 16.57
C SER A 76 7.79 -11.22 16.66
N VAL A 77 7.33 -11.78 17.77
CA VAL A 77 5.91 -11.83 18.11
C VAL A 77 5.63 -10.74 19.14
N MET A 78 4.59 -9.94 18.89
CA MET A 78 4.12 -8.96 19.85
C MET A 78 3.58 -9.72 21.08
N LYS A 79 4.25 -9.55 22.20
CA LYS A 79 3.82 -10.11 23.47
C LYS A 79 2.95 -9.12 24.20
N ASN A 80 2.03 -9.64 24.98
CA ASN A 80 1.25 -8.85 25.92
C ASN A 80 2.15 -7.97 26.78
N GLY A 81 1.67 -6.77 27.13
CA GLY A 81 2.46 -5.79 27.87
C GLY A 81 3.05 -6.35 29.16
N SER A 82 3.96 -5.59 29.75
CA SER A 82 4.74 -5.93 30.94
C SER A 82 3.92 -6.31 32.20
N SER A 83 2.60 -6.18 32.18
CA SER A 83 1.66 -6.57 33.22
C SER A 83 1.16 -8.02 33.12
N GLY A 84 1.53 -8.78 32.08
CA GLY A 84 1.07 -10.16 31.90
C GLY A 84 -0.42 -10.31 31.55
N GLU A 85 -1.14 -9.22 31.42
CA GLU A 85 -2.51 -9.23 30.91
C GLU A 85 -2.49 -9.50 29.41
N ALA A 86 -3.37 -10.40 28.96
CA ALA A 86 -3.55 -10.69 27.55
C ALA A 86 -3.86 -9.36 26.85
N MET A 87 -2.96 -8.92 25.95
CA MET A 87 -3.31 -7.81 25.05
C MET A 87 -4.63 -8.20 24.38
N GLY A 88 -5.61 -7.31 24.52
CA GLY A 88 -6.96 -7.57 24.02
C GLY A 88 -6.95 -8.09 22.60
N SER A 89 -8.04 -8.69 22.22
CA SER A 89 -8.32 -9.20 20.88
C SER A 89 -7.86 -8.21 19.79
N LEU A 90 -7.54 -8.70 18.59
CA LEU A 90 -7.48 -7.84 17.38
C LEU A 90 -8.76 -6.98 17.23
N HIS A 91 -9.81 -7.38 17.89
CA HIS A 91 -11.14 -6.80 17.91
C HIS A 91 -11.27 -5.77 19.03
N SER A 92 -10.71 -4.57 18.84
CA SER A 92 -10.86 -3.42 19.72
C SER A 92 -11.26 -2.18 18.92
N CYS A 93 -12.23 -1.45 19.42
CA CYS A 93 -12.63 -0.14 18.89
C CYS A 93 -12.01 1.02 19.68
N ASP A 94 -11.04 0.74 20.55
CA ASP A 94 -10.36 1.74 21.35
C ASP A 94 -9.15 2.31 20.60
N VAL A 95 -9.25 3.57 20.22
CA VAL A 95 -8.21 4.31 19.48
C VAL A 95 -6.94 4.49 20.33
N ASP A 96 -7.05 4.66 21.64
CA ASP A 96 -5.89 4.86 22.51
C ASP A 96 -5.11 3.54 22.68
N GLU A 97 -5.82 2.42 22.79
CA GLU A 97 -5.23 1.09 22.79
C GLU A 97 -4.48 0.82 21.49
N TRP A 98 -5.09 1.14 20.33
CA TRP A 98 -4.44 0.98 19.03
C TRP A 98 -3.27 1.95 18.83
N SER A 99 -3.38 3.21 19.29
CA SER A 99 -2.26 4.17 19.25
C SER A 99 -1.03 3.64 20.00
N ALA A 100 -1.24 3.03 21.18
CA ALA A 100 -0.16 2.43 21.92
C ALA A 100 0.49 1.23 21.19
N ARG A 101 -0.31 0.45 20.45
CA ARG A 101 0.16 -0.72 19.68
C ARG A 101 0.93 -0.33 18.42
N VAL A 102 0.46 0.68 17.68
CA VAL A 102 1.02 1.04 16.36
C VAL A 102 2.20 1.98 16.46
N ARG A 103 2.39 2.62 17.59
CA ARG A 103 3.46 3.61 17.82
C ARG A 103 4.85 3.05 17.51
N GLY A 104 5.60 3.78 16.68
CA GLY A 104 6.98 3.43 16.31
C GLY A 104 7.11 2.48 15.14
N TYR A 105 6.01 1.98 14.58
CA TYR A 105 6.03 1.28 13.30
C TYR A 105 5.96 2.26 12.13
N ARG A 106 6.55 1.88 11.01
CA ARG A 106 6.41 2.64 9.77
C ARG A 106 5.11 2.32 9.05
N CYS A 107 4.71 1.06 9.12
CA CYS A 107 3.49 0.58 8.49
C CYS A 107 2.86 -0.53 9.35
N VAL A 108 1.55 -0.54 9.40
CA VAL A 108 0.74 -1.59 10.02
C VAL A 108 -0.09 -2.26 8.92
N ALA A 109 -0.02 -3.58 8.86
CA ALA A 109 -0.82 -4.40 7.97
C ALA A 109 -1.88 -5.17 8.75
N ILE A 110 -3.15 -4.98 8.45
CA ILE A 110 -4.28 -5.74 9.02
C ILE A 110 -4.71 -6.76 7.99
N CYS A 111 -4.56 -8.04 8.31
CA CYS A 111 -4.80 -9.16 7.39
C CYS A 111 -5.85 -10.14 7.93
N ASP A 112 -6.71 -9.69 8.81
CA ASP A 112 -7.83 -10.48 9.35
C ASP A 112 -9.16 -9.75 9.16
N ALA A 113 -10.23 -10.46 9.41
CA ALA A 113 -11.58 -9.94 9.30
C ALA A 113 -11.95 -9.10 10.54
N VAL A 114 -11.71 -7.81 10.45
CA VAL A 114 -12.16 -6.82 11.43
C VAL A 114 -13.48 -6.19 10.98
N SER A 115 -14.25 -5.65 11.94
CA SER A 115 -15.46 -4.86 11.62
C SER A 115 -15.10 -3.49 11.06
N ASP A 116 -16.07 -2.80 10.46
CA ASP A 116 -15.85 -1.45 9.96
C ASP A 116 -15.53 -0.46 11.10
N ASP A 117 -16.13 -0.62 12.29
CA ASP A 117 -15.86 0.22 13.46
C ASP A 117 -14.45 -0.02 14.00
N GLU A 118 -14.00 -1.28 14.06
CA GLU A 118 -12.64 -1.65 14.43
C GLU A 118 -11.62 -1.08 13.44
N LEU A 119 -11.87 -1.25 12.13
CA LEU A 119 -10.96 -0.74 11.11
C LEU A 119 -10.86 0.79 11.14
N LYS A 120 -11.98 1.47 11.42
CA LYS A 120 -11.98 2.92 11.62
C LYS A 120 -11.15 3.33 12.83
N ALA A 121 -11.28 2.64 13.96
CA ALA A 121 -10.48 2.92 15.16
C ALA A 121 -8.98 2.68 14.92
N ILE A 122 -8.64 1.63 14.18
CA ILE A 122 -7.25 1.35 13.77
C ILE A 122 -6.71 2.45 12.88
N ASP A 123 -7.48 2.90 11.89
CA ASP A 123 -7.10 3.95 10.97
C ASP A 123 -6.91 5.31 11.69
N ASP A 124 -7.85 5.68 12.56
CA ASP A 124 -7.75 6.90 13.39
C ASP A 124 -6.48 6.86 14.28
N ALA A 125 -6.14 5.70 14.83
CA ALA A 125 -4.93 5.52 15.61
C ALA A 125 -3.65 5.61 14.75
N CYS A 126 -3.64 5.00 13.57
CA CYS A 126 -2.54 5.06 12.62
C CYS A 126 -2.28 6.51 12.17
N ARG A 127 -3.33 7.25 11.82
CA ARG A 127 -3.23 8.67 11.48
C ARG A 127 -2.68 9.52 12.63
N ARG A 128 -3.14 9.29 13.85
CA ARG A 128 -2.65 9.99 15.06
C ARG A 128 -1.15 9.78 15.26
N GLU A 129 -0.64 8.59 15.02
CA GLU A 129 0.76 8.22 15.24
C GLU A 129 1.64 8.37 13.98
N ASN A 130 1.10 8.91 12.86
CA ASN A 130 1.78 9.02 11.55
C ASN A 130 2.32 7.67 11.04
N VAL A 131 1.51 6.63 11.16
CA VAL A 131 1.80 5.26 10.71
C VAL A 131 0.96 4.95 9.50
N CYS A 132 1.55 4.38 8.45
CA CYS A 132 0.81 3.95 7.27
C CYS A 132 -0.03 2.70 7.58
N LEU A 133 -1.27 2.66 7.10
CA LEU A 133 -2.16 1.52 7.22
C LEU A 133 -2.33 0.82 5.88
N VAL A 134 -2.25 -0.51 5.90
CA VAL A 134 -2.63 -1.40 4.80
C VAL A 134 -3.58 -2.45 5.36
N ALA A 135 -4.85 -2.38 5.03
CA ALA A 135 -5.84 -3.38 5.45
C ALA A 135 -6.23 -4.26 4.27
N CYS A 136 -6.13 -5.56 4.41
CA CYS A 136 -6.43 -6.51 3.34
C CYS A 136 -7.18 -7.74 3.86
N GLU A 137 -8.16 -8.19 3.09
CA GLU A 137 -9.03 -9.30 3.44
C GLU A 137 -9.30 -10.17 2.20
N SER A 138 -9.06 -11.48 2.33
CA SER A 138 -9.39 -12.48 1.31
C SER A 138 -10.51 -13.37 1.81
N ARG A 139 -11.58 -13.52 1.03
CA ARG A 139 -12.75 -14.36 1.34
C ARG A 139 -13.16 -15.16 0.13
N GLY A 140 -12.86 -16.45 0.16
CA GLY A 140 -13.03 -17.30 -1.01
C GLY A 140 -12.28 -16.73 -2.21
N VAL A 141 -13.02 -16.37 -3.26
CA VAL A 141 -12.47 -15.79 -4.51
C VAL A 141 -12.52 -14.26 -4.55
N CYS A 142 -12.96 -13.62 -3.47
CA CYS A 142 -13.07 -12.16 -3.38
C CYS A 142 -11.96 -11.60 -2.49
N THR A 143 -11.46 -10.42 -2.84
CA THR A 143 -10.44 -9.72 -2.07
C THR A 143 -10.81 -8.25 -1.87
N SER A 144 -10.40 -7.70 -0.74
CA SER A 144 -10.49 -6.27 -0.44
C SER A 144 -9.13 -5.78 0.03
N LEU A 145 -8.71 -4.61 -0.44
CA LEU A 145 -7.50 -3.92 -0.02
C LEU A 145 -7.82 -2.44 0.17
N PHE A 146 -7.44 -1.91 1.31
CA PHE A 146 -7.53 -0.49 1.64
C PHE A 146 -6.16 0.01 2.11
N CYS A 147 -5.76 1.20 1.68
CA CYS A 147 -4.52 1.84 2.10
C CYS A 147 -4.79 3.26 2.57
N ASP A 148 -4.21 3.61 3.71
CA ASP A 148 -4.16 4.98 4.22
C ASP A 148 -2.74 5.32 4.69
N PHE A 149 -2.11 6.30 4.04
CA PHE A 149 -0.76 6.75 4.37
C PHE A 149 -0.75 8.18 4.95
N GLY A 150 -1.95 8.71 5.29
CA GLY A 150 -2.13 10.03 5.86
C GLY A 150 -2.30 11.15 4.80
N ASP A 151 -2.33 12.39 5.29
CA ASP A 151 -2.68 13.56 4.47
C ASP A 151 -1.49 14.10 3.66
N ASP A 152 -0.24 13.85 4.09
CA ASP A 152 0.97 14.45 3.52
C ASP A 152 2.00 13.39 3.09
N TRP A 153 1.52 12.31 2.48
CA TRP A 153 2.43 11.27 2.02
C TRP A 153 3.24 11.71 0.79
N THR A 154 4.56 11.79 0.93
CA THR A 154 5.45 12.18 -0.17
C THR A 154 6.02 10.97 -0.89
N VAL A 155 5.69 10.83 -2.17
CA VAL A 155 6.31 9.86 -3.09
C VAL A 155 7.55 10.52 -3.69
N THR A 156 8.73 10.05 -3.34
CA THR A 156 10.01 10.61 -3.80
C THR A 156 10.38 10.14 -5.22
N ASP A 157 9.85 8.99 -5.63
CA ASP A 157 10.13 8.36 -6.93
C ASP A 157 8.87 7.57 -7.36
N ALA A 158 8.11 8.14 -8.28
CA ALA A 158 6.78 7.63 -8.63
C ALA A 158 6.80 6.40 -9.55
N ASP A 159 7.83 6.22 -10.35
CA ASP A 159 7.92 5.22 -11.42
C ASP A 159 9.15 4.30 -11.34
N GLY A 160 10.12 4.61 -10.47
CA GLY A 160 11.37 3.84 -10.31
C GLY A 160 12.40 4.07 -11.38
N GLU A 161 12.08 4.91 -12.39
CA GLU A 161 13.01 5.20 -13.48
C GLU A 161 14.02 6.28 -13.08
N PRO A 162 15.26 6.24 -13.56
CA PRO A 162 16.20 7.35 -13.42
C PRO A 162 15.59 8.61 -14.05
N GLY A 163 15.83 9.78 -13.43
CA GLY A 163 15.47 11.05 -14.07
C GLY A 163 16.14 11.16 -15.44
N ALA A 164 15.42 11.67 -16.43
CA ALA A 164 15.96 11.86 -17.78
C ALA A 164 17.25 12.69 -17.71
N ALA A 165 18.29 12.23 -18.38
CA ALA A 165 19.56 12.94 -18.51
C ALA A 165 19.79 13.26 -19.98
N CYS A 166 19.94 14.54 -20.29
CA CYS A 166 20.20 15.03 -21.64
C CYS A 166 21.57 15.71 -21.73
N LEU A 167 22.25 15.51 -22.83
CA LEU A 167 23.48 16.25 -23.13
C LEU A 167 23.18 17.73 -23.34
N VAL A 168 23.96 18.61 -22.71
CA VAL A 168 23.86 20.05 -22.89
C VAL A 168 24.54 20.44 -24.18
N ALA A 169 23.82 21.18 -25.04
CA ALA A 169 24.38 21.78 -26.26
C ALA A 169 24.86 23.20 -26.04
N SER A 170 24.12 24.00 -25.25
CA SER A 170 24.52 25.38 -24.93
C SER A 170 23.84 25.89 -23.66
N ILE A 171 24.47 26.86 -23.00
CA ILE A 171 23.92 27.62 -21.87
C ILE A 171 24.16 29.11 -22.19
N THR A 172 23.12 29.94 -22.13
CA THR A 172 23.24 31.36 -22.36
C THR A 172 23.74 32.12 -21.11
N GLN A 173 24.50 33.20 -21.31
CA GLN A 173 24.88 34.10 -20.25
C GLN A 173 23.80 35.16 -19.99
N THR A 174 22.61 34.70 -19.62
CA THR A 174 21.43 35.56 -19.38
C THR A 174 20.83 35.28 -18.00
N ASN A 175 19.93 36.15 -17.58
CA ASN A 175 19.11 35.94 -16.38
C ASN A 175 17.62 36.11 -16.79
N PRO A 176 16.80 35.05 -16.78
CA PRO A 176 17.15 33.63 -16.50
C PRO A 176 18.05 33.00 -17.57
N ALA A 177 18.82 31.98 -17.17
CA ALA A 177 19.66 31.23 -18.09
C ALA A 177 18.83 30.31 -18.97
N LEU A 178 19.08 30.30 -20.28
CA LEU A 178 18.49 29.35 -21.22
C LEU A 178 19.44 28.18 -21.44
N ILE A 179 18.95 26.97 -21.19
CA ILE A 179 19.66 25.73 -21.46
C ILE A 179 19.08 25.08 -22.69
N THR A 180 19.95 24.70 -23.63
CA THR A 180 19.58 23.94 -24.82
C THR A 180 20.25 22.57 -24.77
N VAL A 181 19.50 21.52 -24.97
CA VAL A 181 19.99 20.14 -25.08
C VAL A 181 20.21 19.76 -26.55
N VAL A 182 20.97 18.69 -26.78
CA VAL A 182 21.27 18.21 -28.13
C VAL A 182 19.98 17.74 -28.82
N ASP A 183 19.78 18.10 -30.09
CA ASP A 183 18.56 17.88 -30.87
C ASP A 183 18.06 16.42 -30.97
N GLU A 184 18.91 15.46 -30.68
CA GLU A 184 18.56 14.03 -30.71
C GLU A 184 17.79 13.59 -29.46
N GLN A 185 17.75 14.41 -28.39
CA GLN A 185 17.17 14.07 -27.09
C GLN A 185 16.20 15.14 -26.60
N ARG A 186 14.91 14.85 -26.66
CA ARG A 186 13.89 15.70 -26.02
C ARG A 186 14.07 15.66 -24.50
N HIS A 187 14.08 16.82 -23.84
CA HIS A 187 14.28 16.89 -22.41
C HIS A 187 13.08 16.40 -21.58
N GLY A 188 11.85 16.47 -22.11
CA GLY A 188 10.63 15.99 -21.43
C GLY A 188 10.27 16.71 -20.12
N LEU A 189 10.87 17.89 -19.87
CA LEU A 189 10.65 18.67 -18.66
C LEU A 189 9.40 19.53 -18.75
N GLU A 190 8.79 19.79 -17.60
CA GLU A 190 7.67 20.71 -17.43
C GLU A 190 8.08 21.91 -16.56
N VAL A 191 7.27 22.97 -16.59
CA VAL A 191 7.48 24.15 -15.74
C VAL A 191 7.34 23.73 -14.27
N GLY A 192 8.35 24.07 -13.48
CA GLY A 192 8.42 23.69 -12.06
C GLY A 192 9.31 22.50 -11.75
N ASP A 193 9.72 21.72 -12.76
CA ASP A 193 10.69 20.63 -12.58
C ASP A 193 12.04 21.14 -12.10
N ILE A 194 12.80 20.28 -11.46
CA ILE A 194 14.15 20.55 -10.98
C ILE A 194 15.16 19.80 -11.86
N VAL A 195 16.16 20.49 -12.32
CA VAL A 195 17.30 19.92 -13.06
C VAL A 195 18.60 20.19 -12.33
N SER A 196 19.54 19.27 -12.44
CA SER A 196 20.92 19.46 -11.98
C SER A 196 21.87 19.33 -13.16
N LEU A 197 22.76 20.29 -13.31
CA LEU A 197 23.82 20.24 -14.31
C LEU A 197 25.05 19.56 -13.71
N THR A 198 25.72 18.72 -14.50
CA THR A 198 26.97 18.05 -14.10
C THR A 198 27.98 18.06 -15.24
N SER A 199 29.24 18.25 -14.91
CA SER A 199 30.35 18.19 -15.85
C SER A 199 30.28 19.19 -17.02
N CYS A 200 29.59 20.30 -16.88
CA CYS A 200 29.66 21.42 -17.84
C CYS A 200 30.99 22.10 -17.73
N VAL A 201 31.66 22.28 -18.85
CA VAL A 201 32.91 23.04 -18.96
C VAL A 201 32.60 24.49 -19.38
N GLY A 202 33.11 25.45 -18.66
CA GLY A 202 32.57 26.80 -18.65
C GLY A 202 31.43 26.87 -17.63
N CYS A 203 30.72 27.80 -17.38
CA CYS A 203 29.55 27.84 -16.45
C CYS A 203 29.69 26.95 -15.18
N ASP A 204 30.91 26.76 -14.67
CA ASP A 204 31.21 25.80 -13.60
C ASP A 204 30.40 26.07 -12.32
N SER A 205 30.03 27.32 -12.09
CA SER A 205 29.18 27.74 -10.97
C SER A 205 27.76 27.23 -11.00
N LEU A 206 27.30 26.67 -12.12
CA LEU A 206 25.98 26.08 -12.28
C LEU A 206 25.99 24.55 -12.09
N ASN A 207 27.20 23.93 -12.07
CA ASN A 207 27.30 22.48 -11.83
C ASN A 207 26.87 22.13 -10.41
N ASP A 208 26.28 20.95 -10.26
CA ASP A 208 25.80 20.35 -9.00
C ASP A 208 24.76 21.19 -8.23
N ARG A 209 24.19 22.20 -8.87
CA ARG A 209 23.09 22.99 -8.33
C ARG A 209 21.74 22.42 -8.80
N GLU A 210 20.76 22.49 -7.94
CA GLU A 210 19.36 22.26 -8.29
C GLU A 210 18.77 23.55 -8.87
N LEU A 211 18.34 23.49 -10.12
CA LEU A 211 17.82 24.60 -10.89
C LEU A 211 16.37 24.31 -11.24
N LYS A 212 15.48 25.25 -10.93
CA LYS A 212 14.05 25.11 -11.25
C LYS A 212 13.77 25.56 -12.65
N VAL A 213 13.02 24.79 -13.43
CA VAL A 213 12.53 25.15 -14.76
C VAL A 213 11.46 26.24 -14.62
N LEU A 214 11.74 27.42 -15.15
CA LEU A 214 10.81 28.55 -15.16
C LEU A 214 9.90 28.52 -16.38
N ARG A 215 10.45 28.14 -17.52
CA ARG A 215 9.73 28.13 -18.80
C ARG A 215 10.31 27.07 -19.74
N VAL A 216 9.43 26.35 -20.41
CA VAL A 216 9.77 25.46 -21.53
C VAL A 216 9.62 26.23 -22.83
N CYS A 217 10.72 26.46 -23.56
CA CYS A 217 10.75 27.23 -24.79
C CYS A 217 10.51 26.35 -26.04
N SER A 218 11.06 25.14 -26.01
CA SER A 218 10.92 24.14 -27.07
C SER A 218 11.13 22.72 -26.47
N PRO A 219 10.94 21.64 -27.24
CA PRO A 219 11.28 20.29 -26.79
C PRO A 219 12.77 20.07 -26.44
N TYR A 220 13.62 21.04 -26.81
CA TYR A 220 15.09 20.99 -26.66
C TYR A 220 15.67 22.16 -25.86
N SER A 221 14.83 23.11 -25.39
CA SER A 221 15.31 24.28 -24.66
C SER A 221 14.35 24.75 -23.60
N TYR A 222 14.90 25.17 -22.44
CA TYR A 222 14.16 25.65 -21.29
C TYR A 222 14.96 26.68 -20.48
N GLU A 223 14.26 27.58 -19.83
CA GLU A 223 14.81 28.60 -18.93
C GLU A 223 14.80 28.09 -17.48
N VAL A 224 15.86 28.38 -16.75
CA VAL A 224 16.02 27.99 -15.33
C VAL A 224 16.21 29.21 -14.43
N ASP A 225 15.91 29.06 -13.14
CA ASP A 225 16.01 30.08 -12.10
C ASP A 225 17.48 30.40 -11.70
N ALA A 226 18.33 30.56 -12.70
CA ALA A 226 19.74 30.87 -12.47
C ALA A 226 20.16 32.11 -13.25
N ASP A 227 20.94 32.96 -12.61
CA ASP A 227 21.63 34.07 -13.24
C ASP A 227 22.98 33.58 -13.76
N ALA A 228 23.09 33.44 -15.08
CA ALA A 228 24.34 33.09 -15.76
C ALA A 228 25.07 34.31 -16.39
N SER A 229 24.57 35.54 -16.17
CA SER A 229 25.11 36.75 -16.80
C SER A 229 26.59 37.05 -16.40
N SER A 230 26.98 36.60 -15.22
CA SER A 230 28.33 36.78 -14.68
C SER A 230 29.19 35.51 -14.72
N THR A 231 28.68 34.40 -15.27
CA THR A 231 29.43 33.14 -15.35
C THR A 231 30.40 33.15 -16.54
N THR A 232 31.41 32.28 -16.50
CA THR A 232 32.23 32.01 -17.68
C THR A 232 31.35 31.40 -18.80
N PRO A 233 31.62 31.71 -20.08
CA PRO A 233 30.86 31.15 -21.18
C PRO A 233 30.90 29.62 -21.17
N TYR A 234 29.77 28.99 -21.48
CA TYR A 234 29.73 27.55 -21.72
C TYR A 234 30.64 27.20 -22.90
N VAL A 235 31.46 26.18 -22.73
CA VAL A 235 32.42 25.72 -23.73
C VAL A 235 32.00 24.41 -24.34
N SER A 236 31.79 23.40 -23.49
CA SER A 236 31.45 22.05 -23.96
C SER A 236 31.02 21.14 -22.81
N SER A 237 30.54 19.96 -23.17
CA SER A 237 30.21 18.84 -22.28
C SER A 237 29.07 19.13 -21.31
N GLY A 238 28.76 18.15 -20.47
CA GLY A 238 27.79 18.24 -19.39
C GLY A 238 26.45 17.61 -19.70
N TYR A 239 25.83 17.25 -18.62
CA TYR A 239 24.52 16.64 -18.61
C TYR A 239 23.56 17.50 -17.78
N ALA A 240 22.36 17.66 -18.30
CA ALA A 240 21.23 18.16 -17.55
C ALA A 240 20.40 16.96 -17.09
N GLN A 241 20.41 16.68 -15.80
CA GLN A 241 19.68 15.57 -15.20
C GLN A 241 18.43 16.07 -14.51
N HIS A 242 17.27 15.56 -14.91
CA HIS A 242 16.02 15.80 -14.22
C HIS A 242 16.08 15.21 -12.79
N LYS A 243 15.88 16.04 -11.79
CA LYS A 243 15.69 15.63 -10.39
C LYS A 243 14.19 15.49 -10.16
N LYS A 244 13.71 14.26 -10.08
CA LYS A 244 12.30 14.03 -9.79
C LYS A 244 11.92 14.63 -8.46
N GLY A 245 11.00 15.58 -8.47
CA GLY A 245 10.41 16.16 -7.28
C GLY A 245 9.48 15.16 -6.58
N GLY A 246 9.42 15.20 -5.26
CA GLY A 246 8.43 14.42 -4.52
C GLY A 246 7.01 14.88 -4.81
N LYS A 247 6.10 13.93 -5.06
CA LYS A 247 4.67 14.19 -5.21
C LYS A 247 3.95 13.91 -3.90
N VAL A 248 3.29 14.91 -3.34
CA VAL A 248 2.43 14.71 -2.15
C VAL A 248 1.14 14.04 -2.57
N ILE A 249 0.80 12.97 -1.88
CA ILE A 249 -0.44 12.21 -2.04
C ILE A 249 -1.22 12.30 -0.75
N GLN A 250 -2.49 12.66 -0.85
CA GLN A 250 -3.42 12.69 0.26
C GLN A 250 -4.30 11.45 0.21
N HIS A 251 -4.41 10.76 1.33
CA HIS A 251 -5.34 9.66 1.52
C HIS A 251 -6.54 10.14 2.33
N LYS A 252 -7.71 9.58 2.05
CA LYS A 252 -8.89 9.77 2.86
C LYS A 252 -8.93 8.75 3.99
N PRO A 253 -9.35 9.16 5.21
CA PRO A 253 -9.55 8.21 6.29
C PRO A 253 -10.64 7.19 5.96
N TYR A 254 -10.56 6.00 6.54
CA TYR A 254 -11.48 4.89 6.26
C TYR A 254 -12.95 5.29 6.35
N GLY A 255 -13.31 6.12 7.33
CA GLY A 255 -14.68 6.57 7.54
C GLY A 255 -15.28 7.39 6.39
N SER A 256 -14.46 8.01 5.53
CA SER A 256 -14.89 8.84 4.39
C SER A 256 -14.28 8.41 3.05
N ALA A 257 -13.47 7.36 3.05
CA ALA A 257 -12.78 6.91 1.84
C ALA A 257 -13.71 6.44 0.73
N PHE A 258 -14.94 6.05 1.08
CA PHE A 258 -15.91 5.46 0.16
C PHE A 258 -17.11 6.38 -0.15
N ASP A 259 -17.11 7.61 0.39
CA ASP A 259 -18.15 8.62 0.12
C ASP A 259 -18.11 9.09 -1.34
N ASP A 260 -16.93 9.06 -1.96
CA ASP A 260 -16.75 9.33 -3.39
C ASP A 260 -16.61 8.01 -4.13
N ASP A 261 -17.05 7.96 -5.39
CA ASP A 261 -16.86 6.83 -6.29
C ASP A 261 -15.37 6.70 -6.73
N SER A 262 -14.46 6.59 -5.76
CA SER A 262 -13.01 6.58 -5.95
C SER A 262 -12.39 5.17 -6.01
N PHE A 263 -13.17 4.17 -6.45
CA PHE A 263 -12.67 2.81 -6.60
C PHE A 263 -11.69 2.66 -7.76
N LEU A 264 -10.61 1.92 -7.54
CA LEU A 264 -9.70 1.54 -8.62
C LEU A 264 -10.38 0.48 -9.53
N ARG A 265 -10.72 0.89 -10.73
CA ARG A 265 -11.37 0.07 -11.74
C ARG A 265 -10.33 -0.48 -12.72
N CYS A 266 -9.92 -1.72 -12.53
CA CYS A 266 -8.93 -2.40 -13.39
C CYS A 266 -9.57 -3.19 -14.54
N ASP A 267 -10.87 -3.52 -14.45
CA ASP A 267 -11.60 -4.32 -15.44
C ASP A 267 -12.75 -3.50 -16.02
N PHE A 268 -12.55 -2.95 -17.20
CA PHE A 268 -13.57 -2.15 -17.89
C PHE A 268 -14.80 -2.94 -18.32
N ALA A 269 -14.69 -4.27 -18.44
CA ALA A 269 -15.85 -5.15 -18.71
C ALA A 269 -16.73 -5.34 -17.47
N LYS A 270 -16.22 -4.98 -16.27
CA LYS A 270 -16.91 -5.14 -14.98
C LYS A 270 -16.80 -3.85 -14.15
N PHE A 271 -17.07 -2.73 -14.78
CA PHE A 271 -16.84 -1.40 -14.21
C PHE A 271 -17.57 -1.18 -12.88
N GLU A 272 -18.80 -1.72 -12.74
CA GLU A 272 -19.60 -1.61 -11.50
C GLU A 272 -19.22 -2.62 -10.42
N ARG A 273 -18.33 -3.56 -10.70
CA ARG A 273 -17.98 -4.64 -9.77
C ARG A 273 -17.30 -4.16 -8.46
N PRO A 274 -16.36 -3.19 -8.46
CA PRO A 274 -15.72 -2.72 -7.23
C PRO A 274 -16.70 -2.14 -6.20
N PRO A 275 -17.59 -1.18 -6.51
CA PRO A 275 -18.58 -0.70 -5.55
C PRO A 275 -19.54 -1.80 -5.07
N THR A 276 -19.99 -2.69 -5.95
CA THR A 276 -20.83 -3.86 -5.58
C THR A 276 -20.12 -4.76 -4.56
N LEU A 277 -18.83 -5.07 -4.78
CA LEU A 277 -18.04 -5.88 -3.86
C LEU A 277 -17.81 -5.16 -2.52
N HIS A 278 -17.56 -3.85 -2.54
CA HIS A 278 -17.42 -3.07 -1.31
C HIS A 278 -18.69 -3.18 -0.45
N ASN A 279 -19.86 -2.94 -1.05
CA ASN A 279 -21.13 -3.05 -0.36
C ASN A 279 -21.40 -4.48 0.16
N ALA A 280 -21.00 -5.50 -0.60
CA ALA A 280 -21.11 -6.90 -0.19
C ALA A 280 -20.17 -7.22 1.00
N PHE A 281 -18.94 -6.72 1.01
CA PHE A 281 -18.04 -6.86 2.17
C PHE A 281 -18.58 -6.12 3.39
N THR A 282 -19.13 -4.91 3.21
CA THR A 282 -19.79 -4.16 4.30
C THR A 282 -20.97 -4.92 4.88
N ALA A 283 -21.83 -5.50 4.04
CA ALA A 283 -22.95 -6.33 4.50
C ALA A 283 -22.45 -7.56 5.27
N LEU A 284 -21.41 -8.24 4.77
CA LEU A 284 -20.80 -9.38 5.44
C LEU A 284 -20.23 -9.00 6.81
N ARG A 285 -19.51 -7.88 6.91
CA ARG A 285 -18.92 -7.40 8.18
C ARG A 285 -20.01 -7.04 9.19
N LYS A 286 -21.07 -6.34 8.76
CA LYS A 286 -22.24 -6.03 9.60
C LYS A 286 -22.92 -7.29 10.13
N TRP A 287 -23.11 -8.29 9.26
CA TRP A 287 -23.70 -9.57 9.67
C TRP A 287 -22.79 -10.27 10.70
N ARG A 288 -21.49 -10.33 10.46
CA ARG A 288 -20.52 -10.94 11.38
C ARG A 288 -20.48 -10.24 12.73
N SER A 289 -20.48 -8.91 12.78
CA SER A 289 -20.53 -8.15 14.02
C SER A 289 -21.75 -8.49 14.86
N SER A 290 -22.89 -8.73 14.24
CA SER A 290 -24.13 -9.12 14.91
C SER A 290 -24.18 -10.61 15.32
N ASN A 291 -23.26 -11.43 14.81
CA ASN A 291 -23.23 -12.90 15.02
C ASN A 291 -21.90 -13.37 15.66
N GLY A 292 -21.32 -12.56 16.56
CA GLY A 292 -20.14 -12.94 17.32
C GLY A 292 -18.88 -13.20 16.49
N GLY A 293 -18.77 -12.58 15.32
CA GLY A 293 -17.62 -12.73 14.40
C GLY A 293 -17.63 -14.01 13.54
N ALA A 294 -18.63 -14.85 13.66
CA ALA A 294 -18.77 -16.07 12.85
C ALA A 294 -18.95 -15.75 11.37
N PHE A 295 -18.57 -16.66 10.49
CA PHE A 295 -18.92 -16.58 9.06
C PHE A 295 -20.30 -17.18 8.81
N PRO A 296 -21.09 -16.64 7.83
CA PRO A 296 -22.41 -17.16 7.51
C PRO A 296 -22.32 -18.58 6.99
N ALA A 297 -23.23 -19.44 7.45
CA ALA A 297 -23.51 -20.72 6.84
C ALA A 297 -24.49 -20.54 5.65
N GLU A 298 -24.72 -21.58 4.86
CA GLU A 298 -25.63 -21.52 3.70
C GLU A 298 -27.01 -20.96 4.06
N LYS A 299 -27.57 -21.35 5.21
CA LYS A 299 -28.86 -20.87 5.72
C LYS A 299 -28.90 -19.37 6.07
N ASP A 300 -27.75 -18.76 6.28
CA ASP A 300 -27.62 -17.37 6.73
C ASP A 300 -27.41 -16.41 5.55
N VAL A 301 -27.18 -16.91 4.35
CA VAL A 301 -26.85 -16.14 3.15
C VAL A 301 -27.92 -15.11 2.81
N ASP A 302 -29.20 -15.48 2.91
CA ASP A 302 -30.32 -14.56 2.64
C ASP A 302 -30.35 -13.38 3.63
N ALA A 303 -29.92 -13.59 4.88
CA ALA A 303 -29.79 -12.50 5.86
C ALA A 303 -28.67 -11.53 5.50
N VAL A 304 -27.55 -12.01 4.96
CA VAL A 304 -26.47 -11.15 4.45
C VAL A 304 -26.93 -10.36 3.23
N VAL A 305 -27.64 -11.01 2.29
CA VAL A 305 -28.19 -10.34 1.10
C VAL A 305 -29.19 -9.25 1.49
N ALA A 306 -30.04 -9.50 2.47
CA ALA A 306 -30.98 -8.50 2.97
C ALA A 306 -30.28 -7.27 3.62
N LEU A 307 -29.07 -7.44 4.18
CA LEU A 307 -28.26 -6.31 4.64
C LEU A 307 -27.62 -5.56 3.46
N PHE A 308 -27.18 -6.26 2.43
CA PHE A 308 -26.65 -5.68 1.21
C PHE A 308 -27.67 -4.80 0.49
N GLU A 309 -28.90 -5.27 0.31
CA GLU A 309 -30.00 -4.52 -0.31
C GLU A 309 -30.35 -3.21 0.42
N LYS A 310 -30.14 -3.16 1.74
CA LYS A 310 -30.34 -1.94 2.54
C LYS A 310 -29.23 -0.91 2.38
N THR A 311 -28.04 -1.32 1.96
CA THR A 311 -26.85 -0.47 1.90
C THR A 311 -26.43 -0.14 0.47
N SER A 312 -27.00 -0.81 -0.53
CA SER A 312 -26.62 -0.67 -1.93
C SER A 312 -27.83 -0.35 -2.80
N GLU A 313 -27.70 0.58 -3.72
CA GLU A 313 -28.65 0.81 -4.80
C GLU A 313 -28.49 -0.23 -5.93
N ASP A 314 -27.38 -0.97 -5.93
CA ASP A 314 -27.05 -2.00 -6.90
C ASP A 314 -27.85 -3.28 -6.63
N LYS A 315 -28.42 -3.83 -7.71
CA LYS A 315 -29.24 -5.05 -7.67
C LYS A 315 -28.47 -6.35 -7.93
N SER A 316 -27.13 -6.30 -7.93
CA SER A 316 -26.27 -7.47 -8.20
C SER A 316 -26.15 -8.38 -6.97
N GLU A 317 -27.27 -8.93 -6.49
CA GLU A 317 -27.35 -9.84 -5.34
C GLU A 317 -26.46 -11.08 -5.52
N ASP A 318 -26.24 -11.54 -6.75
CA ASP A 318 -25.43 -12.73 -7.07
C ASP A 318 -23.99 -12.60 -6.55
N VAL A 319 -23.45 -11.38 -6.54
CA VAL A 319 -22.11 -11.11 -6.02
C VAL A 319 -22.07 -11.23 -4.51
N CYS A 320 -23.03 -10.60 -3.83
CA CYS A 320 -23.15 -10.68 -2.37
C CYS A 320 -23.38 -12.12 -1.91
N ARG A 321 -24.27 -12.84 -2.59
CA ARG A 321 -24.58 -14.24 -2.33
C ARG A 321 -23.34 -15.13 -2.51
N SER A 322 -22.58 -14.93 -3.59
CA SER A 322 -21.33 -15.66 -3.83
C SER A 322 -20.29 -15.38 -2.76
N LEU A 323 -20.13 -14.10 -2.35
CA LEU A 323 -19.23 -13.72 -1.27
C LEU A 323 -19.65 -14.37 0.05
N ALA A 324 -20.92 -14.30 0.42
CA ALA A 324 -21.44 -14.87 1.67
C ALA A 324 -21.18 -16.37 1.75
N LEU A 325 -21.52 -17.13 0.68
CA LEU A 325 -21.33 -18.59 0.58
C LEU A 325 -19.86 -19.01 0.68
N THR A 326 -18.93 -18.19 0.19
CA THR A 326 -17.50 -18.54 0.14
C THR A 326 -16.66 -17.84 1.19
N SER A 327 -17.27 -17.01 2.03
CA SER A 327 -16.58 -16.08 2.95
C SER A 327 -15.70 -16.78 4.01
N ALA A 328 -16.02 -17.99 4.40
CA ALA A 328 -15.20 -18.79 5.32
C ALA A 328 -13.97 -19.42 4.65
N GLY A 329 -13.88 -19.39 3.31
CA GLY A 329 -12.81 -20.02 2.56
C GLY A 329 -11.52 -19.19 2.55
N ASP A 330 -10.41 -19.77 3.01
CA ASP A 330 -9.06 -19.24 2.89
C ASP A 330 -8.32 -20.02 1.80
N LEU A 331 -8.26 -19.45 0.59
CA LEU A 331 -7.69 -20.09 -0.58
C LEU A 331 -6.25 -19.66 -0.80
N SER A 332 -5.31 -20.60 -0.76
CA SER A 332 -3.87 -20.37 -0.97
C SER A 332 -3.54 -19.49 -2.20
N PRO A 333 -4.11 -19.70 -3.39
CA PRO A 333 -3.84 -18.83 -4.54
C PRO A 333 -4.31 -17.38 -4.34
N MET A 334 -5.45 -17.20 -3.65
CA MET A 334 -5.96 -15.85 -3.35
C MET A 334 -5.14 -15.17 -2.26
N ALA A 335 -4.73 -15.93 -1.25
CA ALA A 335 -3.83 -15.47 -0.20
C ALA A 335 -2.48 -15.02 -0.79
N ALA A 336 -1.88 -15.81 -1.68
CA ALA A 336 -0.62 -15.47 -2.34
C ALA A 336 -0.75 -14.22 -3.23
N PHE A 337 -1.84 -14.11 -4.01
CA PHE A 337 -2.12 -12.94 -4.84
C PHE A 337 -2.26 -11.67 -3.99
N LEU A 338 -3.18 -11.68 -3.02
CA LEU A 338 -3.45 -10.50 -2.19
C LEU A 338 -2.27 -10.17 -1.28
N GLY A 339 -1.61 -11.17 -0.70
CA GLY A 339 -0.41 -10.99 0.11
C GLY A 339 0.75 -10.40 -0.69
N GLY A 340 0.84 -10.69 -2.00
CA GLY A 340 1.77 -10.05 -2.93
C GLY A 340 1.44 -8.58 -3.16
N VAL A 341 0.18 -8.27 -3.50
CA VAL A 341 -0.28 -6.89 -3.76
C VAL A 341 -0.16 -6.04 -2.49
N ALA A 342 -0.69 -6.51 -1.36
CA ALA A 342 -0.61 -5.79 -0.09
C ALA A 342 0.83 -5.65 0.42
N GLY A 343 1.68 -6.66 0.18
CA GLY A 343 3.12 -6.58 0.47
C GLY A 343 3.80 -5.46 -0.30
N GLN A 344 3.47 -5.26 -1.56
CA GLN A 344 3.98 -4.11 -2.34
C GLN A 344 3.54 -2.77 -1.74
N GLU A 345 2.29 -2.64 -1.29
CA GLU A 345 1.84 -1.40 -0.64
C GLU A 345 2.61 -1.13 0.67
N VAL A 346 2.86 -2.16 1.48
CA VAL A 346 3.74 -2.04 2.67
C VAL A 346 5.14 -1.57 2.29
N LEU A 347 5.70 -2.09 1.19
CA LEU A 347 7.03 -1.68 0.72
C LEU A 347 7.04 -0.24 0.20
N LYS A 348 5.98 0.23 -0.45
CA LYS A 348 5.80 1.64 -0.82
C LYS A 348 5.79 2.53 0.42
N ALA A 349 5.06 2.13 1.47
CA ALA A 349 5.06 2.81 2.77
C ALA A 349 6.47 2.89 3.39
N CYS A 350 7.26 1.81 3.28
CA CYS A 350 8.61 1.74 3.83
C CYS A 350 9.66 2.54 3.04
N THR A 351 9.46 2.72 1.74
CA THR A 351 10.46 3.32 0.84
C THR A 351 10.14 4.74 0.41
N GLY A 352 8.87 5.16 0.42
CA GLY A 352 8.42 6.38 -0.21
C GLY A 352 8.51 6.36 -1.73
N LYS A 353 8.66 5.18 -2.33
CA LYS A 353 8.73 5.00 -3.77
C LYS A 353 7.45 4.38 -4.30
N PHE A 354 7.12 4.71 -5.56
CA PHE A 354 5.88 4.35 -6.25
C PHE A 354 4.61 4.90 -5.58
N ALA A 355 3.66 5.28 -6.39
CA ALA A 355 2.39 5.79 -5.89
C ALA A 355 1.58 4.66 -5.21
N PRO A 356 1.16 4.83 -3.96
CA PRO A 356 0.29 3.87 -3.29
C PRO A 356 -1.10 3.85 -3.91
N VAL A 357 -1.81 2.78 -3.68
CA VAL A 357 -3.23 2.69 -4.02
C VAL A 357 -4.00 3.72 -3.19
N ARG A 358 -4.74 4.63 -3.87
CA ARG A 358 -5.52 5.71 -3.22
C ARG A 358 -6.93 5.30 -2.86
N ALA A 359 -7.37 4.18 -3.39
CA ALA A 359 -8.71 3.67 -3.25
C ALA A 359 -8.67 2.19 -2.94
N SER A 360 -9.82 1.62 -2.59
CA SER A 360 -9.94 0.18 -2.40
C SER A 360 -9.76 -0.56 -3.73
N VAL A 361 -8.92 -1.60 -3.74
CA VAL A 361 -8.86 -2.58 -4.83
C VAL A 361 -9.70 -3.78 -4.42
N LEU A 362 -10.72 -4.07 -5.21
CA LEU A 362 -11.62 -5.20 -5.01
C LEU A 362 -11.56 -6.11 -6.23
N SER A 363 -11.24 -7.37 -6.04
CA SER A 363 -11.11 -8.35 -7.12
C SER A 363 -12.01 -9.55 -6.87
N HIS A 364 -12.67 -9.99 -7.93
CA HIS A 364 -13.48 -11.22 -7.96
C HIS A 364 -13.13 -12.05 -9.19
N ARG A 365 -12.62 -13.25 -9.00
CA ARG A 365 -12.35 -14.19 -10.09
C ARG A 365 -13.50 -15.19 -10.23
N ARG A 366 -14.36 -15.04 -11.23
CA ARG A 366 -15.27 -16.12 -11.63
C ARG A 366 -14.46 -17.24 -12.29
N ARG A 367 -14.72 -18.49 -11.92
CA ARG A 367 -14.48 -19.61 -12.82
C ARG A 367 -15.38 -19.41 -14.03
N THR A 368 -14.79 -19.17 -15.21
CA THR A 368 -15.50 -19.41 -16.46
C THR A 368 -15.72 -20.91 -16.53
N GLY A 369 -16.91 -21.36 -16.11
CA GLY A 369 -17.37 -22.69 -16.44
C GLY A 369 -17.54 -22.75 -17.94
N SER A 370 -16.68 -23.48 -18.62
CA SER A 370 -17.00 -23.99 -19.94
C SER A 370 -18.12 -24.99 -19.76
N SER A 371 -19.32 -24.66 -20.26
CA SER A 371 -20.33 -25.63 -20.62
C SER A 371 -19.80 -26.58 -21.65
#